data_ed50779c5dee672edb062af3bb917e98
#
_entry.id   ed50779c5dee672edb062af3bb917e98
#
_cell.length_a   1.000
_cell.length_b   1.000
_cell.length_c   1.000
_cell.angle_alpha   90.00
_cell.angle_beta   90.00
_cell.angle_gamma   90.00
#
_symmetry.space_group_name_H-M   'P 1'
#
loop_
_entity.id
_entity.type
_entity.pdbx_description
1 polymer ?
#
loop_
_entity_poly.entity_id
_entity_poly.type
_entity_poly.pdbx_seq_one_letter_code
_entity_poly.pdbx_strand_id
1 'polypeptide(L)'
;MQIPAQDELDRLCGPGNWQIIGVSALVYDASHVYLEITKPSYWQTASDGRIIVPLGGIGGRLDPGEELLDCLAREAAEELGVSLRVVGTAGTRLIYGGVLLPGLHTGADGDKPLPLLYTIGRNYRVEPAQRVGWMVIVTYLAKVLEAPMPHDLFGLLAVPRGRLDRALPKRPLTLDALCTRAGAEPILKGEVPAGALVQPILTAESIRLLLEEDWPLPWPRLRHPGTVRGGR
;
A
#
# COMPACT_ATOMS: atom_id res chain seq x y z
N MET A 1 16.44 13.89 8.73
CA MET A 1 15.87 12.51 8.67
C MET A 1 16.85 11.62 7.94
N GLN A 2 17.43 10.63 8.62
CA GLN A 2 18.32 9.64 7.99
C GLN A 2 17.43 8.49 7.47
N ILE A 3 17.59 8.13 6.19
CA ILE A 3 16.72 7.16 5.52
C ILE A 3 17.56 5.92 5.24
N PRO A 4 17.15 4.70 5.67
CA PRO A 4 17.93 3.48 5.50
C PRO A 4 18.35 3.18 4.06
N ALA A 5 17.64 3.72 3.06
CA ALA A 5 17.90 3.51 1.63
C ALA A 5 18.46 4.76 0.94
N GLN A 6 18.99 5.75 1.66
CA GLN A 6 19.41 7.03 1.08
C GLN A 6 20.45 6.85 -0.03
N ASP A 7 21.51 6.07 0.22
CA ASP A 7 22.57 5.84 -0.76
C ASP A 7 22.01 5.21 -2.05
N GLU A 8 21.05 4.31 -1.92
CA GLU A 8 20.42 3.65 -3.06
C GLU A 8 19.46 4.60 -3.80
N LEU A 9 18.73 5.45 -3.09
CA LEU A 9 17.90 6.49 -3.70
C LEU A 9 18.76 7.50 -4.46
N ASP A 10 19.90 7.91 -3.88
CA ASP A 10 20.86 8.79 -4.54
C ASP A 10 21.47 8.14 -5.79
N ARG A 11 21.76 6.85 -5.73
CA ARG A 11 22.27 6.09 -6.89
C ARG A 11 21.23 5.97 -8.01
N LEU A 12 19.96 5.75 -7.67
CA LEU A 12 18.87 5.53 -8.64
C LEU A 12 18.34 6.83 -9.24
N CYS A 13 18.19 7.85 -8.43
CA CYS A 13 17.50 9.09 -8.77
C CYS A 13 18.45 10.26 -9.03
N GLY A 14 19.69 10.17 -8.56
CA GLY A 14 20.66 11.26 -8.45
C GLY A 14 20.52 12.01 -7.12
N PRO A 15 21.66 12.42 -6.50
CA PRO A 15 21.68 13.15 -5.24
C PRO A 15 20.83 14.42 -5.32
N GLY A 16 19.94 14.61 -4.35
CA GLY A 16 19.06 15.80 -4.28
C GLY A 16 17.98 15.87 -5.37
N ASN A 17 17.85 14.86 -6.23
CA ASN A 17 16.85 14.82 -7.30
C ASN A 17 15.63 13.98 -6.95
N TRP A 18 15.42 13.65 -5.68
CA TRP A 18 14.28 12.93 -5.17
C TRP A 18 13.78 13.52 -3.86
N GLN A 19 12.52 13.25 -3.54
CA GLN A 19 11.90 13.69 -2.31
C GLN A 19 10.90 12.63 -1.83
N ILE A 20 10.89 12.36 -0.53
CA ILE A 20 9.78 11.63 0.09
C ILE A 20 8.59 12.58 0.18
N ILE A 21 7.49 12.18 -0.44
CA ILE A 21 6.28 12.99 -0.52
C ILE A 21 5.16 12.49 0.38
N GLY A 22 5.28 11.25 0.87
CA GLY A 22 4.24 10.66 1.69
C GLY A 22 4.65 9.31 2.27
N VAL A 23 3.83 8.88 3.19
CA VAL A 23 3.93 7.58 3.84
C VAL A 23 2.63 6.81 3.63
N SER A 24 2.75 5.50 3.58
CA SER A 24 1.60 4.60 3.49
C SER A 24 1.82 3.38 4.36
N ALA A 25 0.77 2.62 4.61
CA ALA A 25 0.85 1.32 5.25
C ALA A 25 0.01 0.27 4.54
N LEU A 26 0.53 -0.96 4.54
CA LEU A 26 -0.26 -2.15 4.39
C LEU A 26 -0.80 -2.50 5.77
N VAL A 27 -2.06 -2.16 6.00
CA VAL A 27 -2.74 -2.29 7.29
C VAL A 27 -3.39 -3.66 7.40
N TYR A 28 -3.22 -4.34 8.54
CA TYR A 28 -3.78 -5.67 8.76
C TYR A 28 -4.18 -5.93 10.21
N ASP A 29 -5.07 -6.90 10.41
CA ASP A 29 -5.39 -7.51 11.71
C ASP A 29 -5.06 -9.02 11.73
N ALA A 30 -5.70 -9.78 12.60
CA ALA A 30 -5.48 -11.23 12.70
C ALA A 30 -5.92 -11.99 11.44
N SER A 31 -6.90 -11.49 10.70
CA SER A 31 -7.59 -12.19 9.60
C SER A 31 -7.58 -11.45 8.26
N HIS A 32 -7.57 -10.12 8.28
CA HIS A 32 -7.72 -9.30 7.09
C HIS A 32 -6.55 -8.36 6.85
N VAL A 33 -6.42 -7.92 5.61
CA VAL A 33 -5.69 -6.75 5.16
C VAL A 33 -6.71 -5.73 4.70
N TYR A 34 -6.46 -4.47 4.99
CA TYR A 34 -7.33 -3.36 4.64
C TYR A 34 -6.69 -2.49 3.57
N LEU A 35 -7.43 -2.27 2.49
CA LEU A 35 -7.02 -1.42 1.38
C LEU A 35 -8.02 -0.27 1.26
N GLU A 36 -7.54 0.93 0.92
CA GLU A 36 -8.37 2.09 0.70
C GLU A 36 -9.13 1.96 -0.63
N ILE A 37 -10.45 2.16 -0.61
CA ILE A 37 -11.26 2.52 -1.76
C ILE A 37 -11.33 4.04 -1.79
N THR A 38 -10.69 4.65 -2.79
CA THR A 38 -10.49 6.11 -2.82
C THR A 38 -11.78 6.91 -2.95
N LYS A 39 -11.74 8.17 -2.52
CA LYS A 39 -12.86 9.14 -2.64
C LYS A 39 -13.25 9.36 -4.11
N PRO A 40 -14.54 9.68 -4.41
CA PRO A 40 -15.02 9.93 -5.78
C PRO A 40 -14.24 11.01 -6.55
N SER A 41 -13.62 11.97 -5.84
CA SER A 41 -12.76 13.00 -6.45
C SER A 41 -11.51 12.45 -7.13
N TYR A 42 -11.12 11.22 -6.84
CA TYR A 42 -9.98 10.53 -7.46
C TYR A 42 -10.40 9.53 -8.55
N TRP A 43 -11.71 9.32 -8.73
CA TRP A 43 -12.20 8.39 -9.74
C TRP A 43 -11.98 8.94 -11.14
N GLN A 44 -11.73 8.05 -12.07
CA GLN A 44 -11.45 8.40 -13.45
C GLN A 44 -12.48 7.74 -14.37
N THR A 45 -12.73 8.35 -15.53
CA THR A 45 -13.56 7.74 -16.57
C THR A 45 -12.63 7.10 -17.60
N ALA A 46 -12.77 5.79 -17.79
CA ALA A 46 -12.08 5.04 -18.84
C ALA A 46 -12.59 5.44 -20.23
N SER A 47 -11.86 5.07 -21.28
CA SER A 47 -12.22 5.38 -22.67
C SER A 47 -13.54 4.75 -23.12
N ASP A 48 -13.98 3.69 -22.46
CA ASP A 48 -15.26 3.01 -22.71
C ASP A 48 -16.41 3.54 -21.82
N GLY A 49 -16.18 4.64 -21.10
CA GLY A 49 -17.17 5.32 -20.25
C GLY A 49 -17.33 4.71 -18.85
N ARG A 50 -16.68 3.61 -18.53
CA ARG A 50 -16.73 3.04 -17.18
C ARG A 50 -15.92 3.86 -16.18
N ILE A 51 -16.37 3.88 -14.95
CA ILE A 51 -15.66 4.52 -13.84
C ILE A 51 -14.54 3.59 -13.36
N ILE A 52 -13.34 4.13 -13.19
CA ILE A 52 -12.21 3.46 -12.54
C ILE A 52 -12.11 4.01 -11.12
N VAL A 53 -12.21 3.13 -10.15
CA VAL A 53 -12.08 3.38 -8.72
C VAL A 53 -10.70 2.91 -8.29
N PRO A 54 -9.79 3.81 -7.91
CA PRO A 54 -8.47 3.44 -7.42
C PRO A 54 -8.55 2.70 -6.07
N LEU A 55 -7.72 1.65 -5.92
CA LEU A 55 -7.53 0.90 -4.68
C LEU A 55 -6.11 1.17 -4.18
N GLY A 56 -5.97 1.76 -3.00
CA GLY A 56 -4.71 2.23 -2.41
C GLY A 56 -4.31 1.53 -1.12
N GLY A 57 -3.25 2.03 -0.52
CA GLY A 57 -2.89 1.77 0.88
C GLY A 57 -3.38 2.90 1.78
N ILE A 58 -3.33 2.70 3.07
CA ILE A 58 -3.71 3.70 4.07
C ILE A 58 -2.53 4.64 4.29
N GLY A 59 -2.76 5.95 4.28
CA GLY A 59 -1.73 6.95 4.51
C GLY A 59 -1.85 8.16 3.61
N GLY A 60 -0.93 9.10 3.76
CA GLY A 60 -1.05 10.36 3.10
C GLY A 60 0.26 11.10 2.86
N ARG A 61 0.12 12.39 2.63
CA ARG A 61 1.22 13.29 2.31
C ARG A 61 1.89 13.78 3.59
N LEU A 62 3.22 13.87 3.56
CA LEU A 62 3.98 14.49 4.64
C LEU A 62 3.72 15.99 4.71
N ASP A 63 3.46 16.49 5.90
CA ASP A 63 3.50 17.90 6.21
C ASP A 63 4.96 18.42 6.31
N PRO A 64 5.22 19.71 6.08
CA PRO A 64 6.56 20.26 6.22
C PRO A 64 7.15 20.02 7.61
N GLY A 65 8.28 19.28 7.66
CA GLY A 65 8.97 18.96 8.90
C GLY A 65 8.41 17.76 9.68
N GLU A 66 7.36 17.11 9.18
CA GLU A 66 6.77 15.93 9.81
C GLU A 66 7.67 14.70 9.60
N GLU A 67 7.79 13.86 10.65
CA GLU A 67 8.47 12.56 10.56
C GLU A 67 7.52 11.49 9.98
N LEU A 68 8.09 10.48 9.29
CA LEU A 68 7.31 9.45 8.59
C LEU A 68 6.30 8.73 9.49
N LEU A 69 6.71 8.36 10.69
CA LEU A 69 5.85 7.61 11.61
C LEU A 69 4.78 8.50 12.25
N ASP A 70 5.06 9.78 12.45
CA ASP A 70 4.08 10.75 12.95
C ASP A 70 3.00 11.01 11.89
N CYS A 71 3.40 11.18 10.62
CA CYS A 71 2.49 11.27 9.50
C CYS A 71 1.59 10.03 9.43
N LEU A 72 2.17 8.84 9.49
CA LEU A 72 1.38 7.61 9.42
C LEU A 72 0.41 7.48 10.60
N ALA A 73 0.80 7.90 11.80
CA ALA A 73 -0.07 7.89 12.97
C ALA A 73 -1.23 8.89 12.82
N ARG A 74 -0.97 10.10 12.30
CA ARG A 74 -1.98 11.11 12.02
C ARG A 74 -2.99 10.62 10.98
N GLU A 75 -2.50 10.16 9.82
CA GLU A 75 -3.35 9.64 8.74
C GLU A 75 -4.21 8.46 9.20
N ALA A 76 -3.65 7.55 10.00
CA ALA A 76 -4.42 6.43 10.53
C ALA A 76 -5.56 6.88 11.46
N ALA A 77 -5.33 7.87 12.31
CA ALA A 77 -6.36 8.43 13.16
C ALA A 77 -7.45 9.14 12.34
N GLU A 78 -7.06 9.91 11.31
CA GLU A 78 -7.96 10.63 10.41
C GLU A 78 -8.76 9.70 9.51
N GLU A 79 -8.09 8.71 8.90
CA GLU A 79 -8.67 7.84 7.89
C GLU A 79 -9.43 6.64 8.46
N LEU A 80 -8.92 6.03 9.52
CA LEU A 80 -9.44 4.79 10.10
C LEU A 80 -10.08 4.95 11.48
N GLY A 81 -9.84 6.09 12.16
CA GLY A 81 -10.28 6.33 13.53
C GLY A 81 -9.57 5.44 14.57
N VAL A 82 -8.45 4.79 14.23
CA VAL A 82 -7.72 3.87 15.10
C VAL A 82 -6.22 4.15 15.09
N SER A 83 -5.53 3.67 16.13
CA SER A 83 -4.08 3.72 16.18
C SER A 83 -3.46 2.52 15.45
N LEU A 84 -2.33 2.74 14.79
CA LEU A 84 -1.54 1.69 14.15
C LEU A 84 -0.33 1.32 15.01
N ARG A 85 -0.02 0.03 15.04
CA ARG A 85 1.27 -0.47 15.48
C ARG A 85 2.11 -0.85 14.27
N VAL A 86 3.12 -0.05 13.95
CA VAL A 86 4.06 -0.35 12.87
C VAL A 86 4.87 -1.59 13.23
N VAL A 87 5.00 -2.49 12.27
CA VAL A 87 5.75 -3.74 12.40
C VAL A 87 6.96 -3.65 11.47
N GLY A 88 8.15 -3.75 12.05
CA GLY A 88 9.39 -3.79 11.26
C GLY A 88 9.45 -5.04 10.39
N THR A 89 10.09 -4.91 9.25
CA THR A 89 10.36 -6.01 8.31
C THR A 89 11.82 -6.44 8.41
N ALA A 90 12.16 -7.64 7.91
CA ALA A 90 13.54 -8.11 7.86
C ALA A 90 14.42 -7.33 6.86
N GLY A 91 13.79 -6.51 6.05
CA GLY A 91 14.43 -5.64 5.07
C GLY A 91 13.41 -4.95 4.19
N THR A 92 13.88 -3.96 3.45
CA THR A 92 13.06 -3.09 2.61
C THR A 92 13.28 -3.40 1.13
N ARG A 93 12.20 -3.43 0.35
CA ARG A 93 12.25 -3.57 -1.11
C ARG A 93 12.12 -2.21 -1.80
N LEU A 94 12.59 -2.16 -3.04
CA LEU A 94 12.54 -0.95 -3.87
C LEU A 94 11.76 -1.21 -5.15
N ILE A 95 10.83 -0.33 -5.47
CA ILE A 95 10.11 -0.30 -6.75
C ILE A 95 10.48 1.00 -7.44
N TYR A 96 11.08 0.90 -8.61
CA TYR A 96 11.55 2.04 -9.40
C TYR A 96 10.85 2.07 -10.75
N GLY A 97 10.08 3.11 -11.00
CA GLY A 97 9.34 3.24 -12.25
C GLY A 97 8.36 2.10 -12.55
N GLY A 98 7.78 1.50 -11.50
CA GLY A 98 6.86 0.36 -11.62
C GLY A 98 7.53 -1.01 -11.76
N VAL A 99 8.85 -1.08 -11.57
CA VAL A 99 9.63 -2.34 -11.62
C VAL A 99 10.19 -2.63 -10.24
N LEU A 100 9.96 -3.85 -9.74
CA LEU A 100 10.56 -4.33 -8.51
C LEU A 100 12.05 -4.60 -8.73
N LEU A 101 12.90 -3.93 -7.95
CA LEU A 101 14.35 -4.13 -8.04
C LEU A 101 14.79 -5.38 -7.27
N PRO A 102 15.83 -6.09 -7.77
CA PRO A 102 16.41 -7.21 -7.04
C PRO A 102 17.08 -6.74 -5.75
N GLY A 103 17.16 -7.64 -4.78
CA GLY A 103 17.82 -7.39 -3.51
C GLY A 103 16.90 -6.95 -2.39
N LEU A 104 17.44 -6.97 -1.19
CA LEU A 104 16.80 -6.58 0.05
C LEU A 104 17.74 -5.60 0.76
N HIS A 105 17.23 -4.42 1.08
CA HIS A 105 17.99 -3.44 1.85
C HIS A 105 17.77 -3.68 3.34
N THR A 106 18.82 -4.16 4.03
CA THR A 106 18.80 -4.55 5.45
C THR A 106 19.52 -3.55 6.34
N GLY A 107 19.42 -2.27 6.07
CA GLY A 107 19.97 -1.23 6.94
C GLY A 107 19.05 -1.02 8.13
N ALA A 108 19.41 -1.49 9.32
CA ALA A 108 18.72 -1.07 10.54
C ALA A 108 19.27 0.30 10.97
N ASP A 109 18.41 1.29 11.02
CA ASP A 109 18.75 2.59 11.61
C ASP A 109 18.25 2.60 13.06
N GLY A 110 19.03 1.95 13.93
CA GLY A 110 18.71 1.83 15.36
C GLY A 110 17.42 1.02 15.62
N ASP A 111 16.61 1.53 16.56
CA ASP A 111 15.36 0.88 17.02
C ASP A 111 14.14 1.19 16.13
N LYS A 112 14.31 1.95 15.04
CA LYS A 112 13.19 2.31 14.14
C LYS A 112 12.80 1.11 13.26
N PRO A 113 11.47 0.87 13.08
CA PRO A 113 11.00 -0.22 12.23
C PRO A 113 11.39 0.04 10.78
N LEU A 114 11.96 -0.98 10.11
CA LEU A 114 12.22 -0.90 8.68
C LEU A 114 10.91 -0.87 7.89
N PRO A 115 10.79 0.03 6.88
CA PRO A 115 9.67 0.01 5.98
C PRO A 115 9.63 -1.28 5.15
N LEU A 116 8.45 -1.64 4.69
CA LEU A 116 8.25 -2.78 3.80
C LEU A 116 8.86 -2.50 2.41
N LEU A 117 8.60 -1.28 1.88
CA LEU A 117 9.08 -0.90 0.56
C LEU A 117 9.17 0.63 0.38
N TYR A 118 10.00 1.04 -0.58
CA TYR A 118 9.99 2.36 -1.18
C TYR A 118 9.45 2.26 -2.60
N THR A 119 8.42 3.05 -2.92
CA THR A 119 7.90 3.20 -4.28
C THR A 119 8.41 4.50 -4.87
N ILE A 120 9.21 4.41 -5.93
CA ILE A 120 9.89 5.52 -6.59
C ILE A 120 9.22 5.75 -7.95
N GLY A 121 8.58 6.88 -8.11
CA GLY A 121 7.90 7.28 -9.33
C GLY A 121 8.37 8.63 -9.85
N ARG A 122 8.14 8.91 -11.15
CA ARG A 122 8.43 10.22 -11.73
C ARG A 122 7.46 11.28 -11.20
N ASN A 123 8.00 12.47 -10.92
CA ASN A 123 7.18 13.61 -10.60
C ASN A 123 6.68 14.25 -11.90
N TYR A 124 5.43 13.97 -12.27
CA TYR A 124 4.77 14.57 -13.44
C TYR A 124 4.10 15.93 -13.13
N ARG A 125 4.00 16.29 -11.85
CA ARG A 125 3.43 17.56 -11.40
C ARG A 125 4.56 18.52 -11.02
N VAL A 126 5.36 18.91 -12.03
CA VAL A 126 6.43 19.89 -11.80
C VAL A 126 5.81 21.27 -11.77
N GLU A 127 5.48 21.76 -10.60
CA GLU A 127 5.49 23.22 -10.42
C GLU A 127 6.93 23.70 -10.55
N PRO A 128 7.20 24.81 -11.25
CA PRO A 128 8.57 25.25 -11.56
C PRO A 128 9.48 25.47 -10.37
N ALA A 129 8.92 25.55 -9.15
CA ALA A 129 9.65 25.81 -7.91
C ALA A 129 10.10 24.53 -7.16
N GLN A 130 9.56 23.35 -7.46
CA GLN A 130 9.93 22.08 -6.81
C GLN A 130 10.54 21.12 -7.84
N ARG A 131 11.83 21.29 -8.12
CA ARG A 131 12.56 20.58 -9.19
C ARG A 131 13.12 19.22 -8.73
N VAL A 132 12.34 18.39 -8.07
CA VAL A 132 12.77 17.01 -7.85
C VAL A 132 12.18 16.14 -8.95
N GLY A 133 13.03 15.40 -9.65
CA GLY A 133 12.63 14.51 -10.76
C GLY A 133 11.87 13.27 -10.29
N TRP A 134 12.02 12.89 -9.01
CA TRP A 134 11.48 11.66 -8.45
C TRP A 134 10.77 11.87 -7.13
N MET A 135 9.62 11.22 -7.00
CA MET A 135 8.84 11.17 -5.78
C MET A 135 8.97 9.78 -5.15
N VAL A 136 9.11 9.73 -3.84
CA VAL A 136 9.22 8.50 -3.07
C VAL A 136 8.07 8.41 -2.09
N ILE A 137 7.39 7.26 -2.07
CA ILE A 137 6.42 6.89 -1.04
C ILE A 137 7.03 5.77 -0.22
N VAL A 138 7.02 5.95 1.10
CA VAL A 138 7.50 4.96 2.06
C VAL A 138 6.33 4.14 2.57
N THR A 139 6.36 2.82 2.39
CA THR A 139 5.27 1.95 2.83
C THR A 139 5.74 1.08 4.00
N TYR A 140 5.01 1.15 5.08
CA TYR A 140 5.19 0.29 6.26
C TYR A 140 4.21 -0.88 6.26
N LEU A 141 4.52 -1.88 7.07
CA LEU A 141 3.57 -2.87 7.52
C LEU A 141 3.03 -2.44 8.88
N ALA A 142 1.71 -2.37 9.04
CA ALA A 142 1.11 -1.89 10.27
C ALA A 142 -0.07 -2.74 10.72
N LYS A 143 -0.14 -3.01 12.01
CA LYS A 143 -1.20 -3.80 12.62
C LYS A 143 -2.20 -2.90 13.33
N VAL A 144 -3.50 -3.15 13.12
CA VAL A 144 -4.59 -2.61 13.94
C VAL A 144 -4.97 -3.60 15.03
N LEU A 145 -5.36 -3.09 16.20
CA LEU A 145 -5.84 -3.90 17.32
C LEU A 145 -7.36 -3.91 17.39
N GLU A 146 -7.99 -2.89 16.80
CA GLU A 146 -9.44 -2.71 16.70
C GLU A 146 -9.84 -2.76 15.24
N ALA A 147 -11.09 -3.14 14.96
CA ALA A 147 -11.60 -3.15 13.59
C ALA A 147 -11.62 -1.72 13.03
N PRO A 148 -10.88 -1.43 11.94
CA PRO A 148 -10.87 -0.10 11.39
C PRO A 148 -12.18 0.19 10.65
N MET A 149 -12.60 1.45 10.74
CA MET A 149 -13.77 1.95 10.00
C MET A 149 -13.34 3.11 9.10
N PRO A 150 -13.92 3.29 7.91
CA PRO A 150 -13.61 4.44 7.08
C PRO A 150 -14.08 5.72 7.77
N HIS A 151 -13.16 6.46 8.40
CA HIS A 151 -13.49 7.70 9.11
C HIS A 151 -13.42 8.90 8.16
N ASP A 152 -12.27 9.23 7.57
CA ASP A 152 -12.17 10.22 6.49
C ASP A 152 -12.05 9.57 5.09
N LEU A 153 -11.96 8.26 4.99
CA LEU A 153 -11.97 7.54 3.73
C LEU A 153 -13.40 7.40 3.17
N PHE A 154 -13.52 7.19 1.86
CA PHE A 154 -14.77 6.78 1.23
C PHE A 154 -15.11 5.35 1.57
N GLY A 155 -14.10 4.47 1.60
CA GLY A 155 -14.31 3.07 1.95
C GLY A 155 -13.02 2.29 2.16
N LEU A 156 -13.21 1.10 2.72
CA LEU A 156 -12.18 0.08 2.90
C LEU A 156 -12.59 -1.20 2.19
N LEU A 157 -11.62 -1.92 1.68
CA LEU A 157 -11.78 -3.30 1.24
C LEU A 157 -11.07 -4.20 2.25
N ALA A 158 -11.85 -4.95 3.04
CA ALA A 158 -11.34 -5.96 3.97
C ALA A 158 -11.08 -7.25 3.20
N VAL A 159 -9.81 -7.62 3.05
CA VAL A 159 -9.37 -8.77 2.26
C VAL A 159 -8.82 -9.85 3.19
N PRO A 160 -9.32 -11.10 3.16
CA PRO A 160 -8.69 -12.19 3.90
C PRO A 160 -7.20 -12.30 3.56
N ARG A 161 -6.33 -12.30 4.57
CA ARG A 161 -4.86 -12.22 4.39
C ARG A 161 -4.30 -13.26 3.44
N GLY A 162 -4.85 -14.48 3.46
CA GLY A 162 -4.45 -15.56 2.55
C GLY A 162 -4.95 -15.41 1.11
N ARG A 163 -5.65 -14.32 0.79
CA ARG A 163 -6.22 -14.06 -0.55
C ARG A 163 -5.88 -12.67 -1.09
N LEU A 164 -4.88 -12.02 -0.51
CA LEU A 164 -4.47 -10.67 -0.94
C LEU A 164 -4.04 -10.65 -2.42
N ASP A 165 -3.37 -11.69 -2.89
CA ASP A 165 -3.01 -11.88 -4.30
C ASP A 165 -4.21 -11.85 -5.25
N ARG A 166 -5.35 -12.35 -4.78
CA ARG A 166 -6.61 -12.34 -5.55
C ARG A 166 -7.30 -11.00 -5.55
N ALA A 167 -7.06 -10.17 -4.54
CA ALA A 167 -7.63 -8.84 -4.41
C ALA A 167 -6.84 -7.76 -5.19
N LEU A 168 -5.65 -8.08 -5.68
CA LEU A 168 -4.78 -7.15 -6.41
C LEU A 168 -4.56 -7.63 -7.86
N PRO A 169 -5.57 -7.53 -8.73
CA PRO A 169 -5.51 -8.03 -10.10
C PRO A 169 -4.64 -7.12 -10.99
N LYS A 170 -3.94 -7.70 -11.98
CA LYS A 170 -3.23 -6.95 -13.04
C LYS A 170 -4.15 -6.12 -13.91
N ARG A 171 -5.38 -6.61 -14.13
CA ARG A 171 -6.40 -5.93 -14.94
C ARG A 171 -7.55 -5.53 -14.05
N PRO A 172 -8.09 -4.34 -14.20
CA PRO A 172 -9.22 -3.89 -13.39
C PRO A 172 -10.40 -4.88 -13.46
N LEU A 173 -11.04 -5.11 -12.30
CA LEU A 173 -12.24 -5.92 -12.17
C LEU A 173 -13.35 -5.06 -11.57
N THR A 174 -14.61 -5.44 -11.77
CA THR A 174 -15.69 -4.81 -10.99
C THR A 174 -15.54 -5.13 -9.51
N LEU A 175 -16.05 -4.27 -8.65
CA LEU A 175 -15.98 -4.46 -7.19
C LEU A 175 -16.59 -5.83 -6.79
N ASP A 176 -17.74 -6.18 -7.34
CA ASP A 176 -18.41 -7.46 -7.06
C ASP A 176 -17.58 -8.67 -7.50
N ALA A 177 -16.98 -8.59 -8.72
CA ALA A 177 -16.12 -9.66 -9.22
C ALA A 177 -14.85 -9.81 -8.34
N LEU A 178 -14.30 -8.70 -7.87
CA LEU A 178 -13.14 -8.68 -7.00
C LEU A 178 -13.49 -9.25 -5.62
N CYS A 179 -14.60 -8.83 -5.03
CA CYS A 179 -15.10 -9.37 -3.76
C CYS A 179 -15.35 -10.88 -3.84
N THR A 180 -16.02 -11.34 -4.88
CA THR A 180 -16.28 -12.78 -5.10
C THR A 180 -14.96 -13.56 -5.24
N ARG A 181 -14.01 -13.06 -6.05
CA ARG A 181 -12.73 -13.71 -6.32
C ARG A 181 -11.85 -13.82 -5.06
N ALA A 182 -11.77 -12.73 -4.31
CA ALA A 182 -10.91 -12.62 -3.14
C ALA A 182 -11.61 -13.06 -1.84
N GLY A 183 -12.93 -13.15 -1.82
CA GLY A 183 -13.73 -13.27 -0.60
C GLY A 183 -13.57 -12.01 0.26
N ALA A 184 -13.44 -10.86 -0.39
CA ALA A 184 -13.25 -9.58 0.28
C ALA A 184 -14.59 -8.92 0.56
N GLU A 185 -14.62 -8.08 1.59
CA GLU A 185 -15.81 -7.36 2.03
C GLU A 185 -15.57 -5.85 1.94
N PRO A 186 -16.37 -5.09 1.18
CA PRO A 186 -16.29 -3.65 1.12
C PRO A 186 -17.01 -3.02 2.32
N ILE A 187 -16.36 -2.05 2.98
CA ILE A 187 -16.93 -1.23 4.05
C ILE A 187 -17.01 0.19 3.49
N LEU A 188 -18.19 0.64 3.06
CA LEU A 188 -18.36 1.87 2.28
C LEU A 188 -19.20 2.90 3.03
N LYS A 189 -18.90 4.18 2.83
CA LYS A 189 -19.71 5.32 3.28
C LYS A 189 -20.71 5.81 2.21
N GLY A 190 -20.61 5.29 1.00
CA GLY A 190 -21.46 5.63 -0.12
C GLY A 190 -21.49 4.52 -1.16
N GLU A 191 -22.10 4.78 -2.30
CA GLU A 191 -22.24 3.79 -3.36
C GLU A 191 -21.10 3.88 -4.39
N VAL A 192 -20.57 2.74 -4.78
CA VAL A 192 -19.72 2.59 -5.96
C VAL A 192 -20.62 2.36 -7.17
N PRO A 193 -20.48 3.11 -8.26
CA PRO A 193 -21.32 2.94 -9.44
C PRO A 193 -21.31 1.50 -9.96
N ALA A 194 -22.47 0.99 -10.34
CA ALA A 194 -22.60 -0.35 -10.91
C ALA A 194 -21.68 -0.51 -12.13
N GLY A 195 -20.92 -1.60 -12.19
CA GLY A 195 -19.97 -1.86 -13.27
C GLY A 195 -18.67 -1.04 -13.19
N ALA A 196 -18.47 -0.20 -12.17
CA ALA A 196 -17.21 0.47 -11.93
C ALA A 196 -16.07 -0.54 -11.74
N LEU A 197 -14.91 -0.22 -12.29
CA LEU A 197 -13.71 -1.05 -12.24
C LEU A 197 -12.81 -0.62 -11.09
N VAL A 198 -12.37 -1.56 -10.27
CA VAL A 198 -11.38 -1.33 -9.23
C VAL A 198 -9.99 -1.63 -9.77
N GLN A 199 -9.07 -0.69 -9.56
CA GLN A 199 -7.70 -0.77 -10.05
C GLN A 199 -6.71 -0.51 -8.91
N PRO A 200 -5.77 -1.44 -8.61
CA PRO A 200 -4.67 -1.17 -7.69
C PRO A 200 -3.80 0.00 -8.18
N ILE A 201 -3.46 0.89 -7.26
CA ILE A 201 -2.55 2.02 -7.50
C ILE A 201 -1.52 2.13 -6.37
N LEU A 202 -0.41 2.81 -6.64
CA LEU A 202 0.62 3.16 -5.65
C LEU A 202 0.97 1.97 -4.74
N THR A 203 0.63 2.05 -3.45
CA THR A 203 0.92 1.00 -2.46
C THR A 203 0.29 -0.34 -2.83
N ALA A 204 -0.97 -0.37 -3.23
CA ALA A 204 -1.66 -1.61 -3.62
C ALA A 204 -1.02 -2.24 -4.88
N GLU A 205 -0.65 -1.43 -5.87
CA GLU A 205 0.09 -1.89 -7.06
C GLU A 205 1.49 -2.39 -6.69
N SER A 206 2.17 -1.70 -5.80
CA SER A 206 3.48 -2.10 -5.30
C SER A 206 3.46 -3.43 -4.54
N ILE A 207 2.43 -3.65 -3.72
CA ILE A 207 2.20 -4.93 -3.04
C ILE A 207 1.88 -6.04 -4.06
N ARG A 208 1.12 -5.74 -5.11
CA ARG A 208 0.88 -6.70 -6.20
C ARG A 208 2.18 -7.20 -6.82
N LEU A 209 3.12 -6.28 -7.12
CA LEU A 209 4.44 -6.64 -7.66
C LEU A 209 5.25 -7.51 -6.70
N LEU A 210 5.23 -7.23 -5.39
CA LEU A 210 5.87 -8.10 -4.39
C LEU A 210 5.29 -9.51 -4.37
N LEU A 211 3.97 -9.63 -4.48
CA LEU A 211 3.28 -10.92 -4.46
C LEU A 211 3.55 -11.75 -5.73
N GLU A 212 3.80 -11.11 -6.86
CA GLU A 212 4.17 -11.79 -8.12
C GLU A 212 5.56 -12.42 -8.06
N GLU A 213 6.46 -11.89 -7.26
CA GLU A 213 7.79 -12.43 -6.99
C GLU A 213 7.79 -13.45 -5.82
N ASP A 214 6.62 -13.97 -5.42
CA ASP A 214 6.45 -14.87 -4.27
C ASP A 214 7.06 -14.33 -2.96
N TRP A 215 7.19 -13.00 -2.84
CA TRP A 215 7.75 -12.38 -1.65
C TRP A 215 6.90 -12.71 -0.42
N PRO A 216 7.46 -13.38 0.60
CA PRO A 216 6.70 -13.69 1.80
C PRO A 216 6.42 -12.39 2.56
N LEU A 217 5.17 -11.94 2.54
CA LEU A 217 4.77 -10.91 3.47
C LEU A 217 4.98 -11.40 4.91
N PRO A 218 5.45 -10.54 5.82
CA PRO A 218 5.98 -10.97 7.13
C PRO A 218 4.90 -11.37 8.15
N TRP A 219 3.75 -11.85 7.68
CA TRP A 219 2.77 -12.54 8.53
C TRP A 219 2.77 -14.05 8.26
N PRO A 220 2.56 -14.87 9.29
CA PRO A 220 2.49 -16.32 9.09
C PRO A 220 1.37 -16.65 8.09
N ARG A 221 1.71 -17.41 7.06
CA ARG A 221 0.69 -18.02 6.18
C ARG A 221 -0.27 -18.79 7.08
N LEU A 222 -1.54 -18.42 7.06
CA LEU A 222 -2.57 -19.21 7.72
C LEU A 222 -2.50 -20.61 7.09
N ARG A 223 -2.01 -21.60 7.84
CA ARG A 223 -2.07 -23.00 7.41
C ARG A 223 -3.54 -23.32 7.22
N HIS A 224 -3.96 -23.62 5.98
CA HIS A 224 -5.27 -24.19 5.77
C HIS A 224 -5.37 -25.47 6.64
N PRO A 225 -6.36 -25.58 7.52
CA PRO A 225 -6.63 -26.85 8.15
C PRO A 225 -7.19 -27.79 7.08
N GLY A 226 -6.35 -28.65 6.49
CA GLY A 226 -6.85 -29.62 5.52
C GLY A 226 -5.87 -30.04 4.45
N THR A 227 -4.71 -30.59 4.83
CA THR A 227 -4.02 -31.64 4.07
C THR A 227 -3.22 -32.47 5.07
N VAL A 228 -3.91 -33.27 5.83
CA VAL A 228 -3.32 -34.47 6.38
C VAL A 228 -3.00 -35.37 5.16
N ARG A 229 -1.76 -35.34 4.71
CA ARG A 229 -1.27 -36.39 3.82
C ARG A 229 -1.34 -37.70 4.64
N GLY A 230 -2.36 -38.48 4.37
CA GLY A 230 -2.42 -39.86 4.83
C GLY A 230 -1.18 -40.59 4.34
N GLY A 231 -0.25 -40.86 5.25
CA GLY A 231 0.82 -41.82 5.04
C GLY A 231 0.22 -43.19 4.86
N ARG A 232 0.57 -43.85 3.80
CA ARG A 232 0.61 -45.30 3.68
C ARG A 232 2.07 -45.72 3.67
#